data_36827504af51df98641b517473e6b9b8
#
_entry.id   36827504af51df98641b517473e6b9b8
#
_cell.length_a   1.000
_cell.length_b   1.000
_cell.length_c   1.000
_cell.angle_alpha   90.00
_cell.angle_beta   90.00
_cell.angle_gamma   90.00
#
_symmetry.space_group_name_H-M   'P 1'
#
loop_
_entity.id
_entity.type
_entity.pdbx_description
1 polymer ?
#
loop_
_entity_poly.entity_id
_entity_poly.type
_entity_poly.pdbx_seq_one_letter_code
_entity_poly.pdbx_strand_id
1 'polypeptide(L)'
;TLLIAGKHKRTKYIDGIHMPVWLKTSNNRRHKIISMSVHSAKDVRKSIDIKANIVFISPVFSTSSHMDKSCLGVIRLGLMAKLFKIPVIALGGINNTNITRLRNLPISGCAGIDVFL
;
A
#
# COMPACT_ATOMS: atom_id res chain seq x y z
N THR A 1 -13.96 2.92 9.13
CA THR A 1 -13.59 3.36 7.77
C THR A 1 -13.66 2.19 6.81
N LEU A 2 -14.43 2.33 5.74
CA LEU A 2 -14.59 1.32 4.70
C LEU A 2 -14.00 1.83 3.39
N LEU A 3 -12.99 1.11 2.87
CA LEU A 3 -12.43 1.35 1.55
C LEU A 3 -12.78 0.19 0.63
N ILE A 4 -13.19 0.49 -0.60
CA ILE A 4 -13.48 -0.52 -1.62
C ILE A 4 -12.42 -0.47 -2.71
N ALA A 5 -11.90 -1.65 -3.10
CA ALA A 5 -10.92 -1.75 -4.17
C ALA A 5 -11.58 -1.67 -5.56
N GLY A 6 -10.95 -0.96 -6.48
CA GLY A 6 -11.36 -0.88 -7.88
C GLY A 6 -12.36 0.24 -8.19
N LYS A 7 -13.04 0.12 -9.35
CA LYS A 7 -14.07 1.07 -9.79
C LYS A 7 -15.42 0.68 -9.21
N HIS A 8 -15.98 1.54 -8.39
CA HIS A 8 -17.35 1.35 -7.88
C HIS A 8 -18.21 2.59 -8.06
N LYS A 9 -19.50 2.37 -8.26
CA LYS A 9 -20.48 3.48 -8.17
C LYS A 9 -20.51 3.97 -6.72
N ARG A 10 -20.61 5.28 -6.55
CA ARG A 10 -20.66 5.91 -5.23
C ARG A 10 -21.83 5.32 -4.42
N THR A 11 -21.51 4.73 -3.27
CA THR A 11 -22.52 4.32 -2.29
C THR A 11 -22.39 5.20 -1.04
N LYS A 12 -23.49 5.41 -0.34
CA LYS A 12 -23.57 6.27 0.85
C LYS A 12 -22.65 5.81 2.01
N TYR A 13 -22.25 4.55 1.99
CA TYR A 13 -21.55 3.89 3.10
C TYR A 13 -20.05 3.69 2.86
N ILE A 14 -19.49 4.23 1.78
CA ILE A 14 -18.07 4.10 1.44
C ILE A 14 -17.34 5.37 1.86
N ASP A 15 -16.28 5.21 2.67
CA ASP A 15 -15.42 6.32 3.08
C ASP A 15 -14.38 6.66 2.01
N GLY A 16 -13.98 5.68 1.20
CA GLY A 16 -12.98 5.88 0.17
C GLY A 16 -12.79 4.68 -0.74
N ILE A 17 -11.77 4.76 -1.56
CA ILE A 17 -11.40 3.72 -2.52
C ILE A 17 -9.94 3.31 -2.35
N HIS A 18 -9.68 2.03 -2.62
CA HIS A 18 -8.34 1.52 -2.82
C HIS A 18 -8.03 1.40 -4.32
N MET A 19 -6.98 2.07 -4.77
CA MET A 19 -6.53 2.08 -6.15
C MET A 19 -5.44 1.04 -6.37
N PRO A 20 -5.72 -0.10 -7.00
CA PRO A 20 -4.67 -1.00 -7.45
C PRO A 20 -3.86 -0.34 -8.57
N VAL A 21 -2.58 -0.71 -8.69
CA VAL A 21 -1.63 -0.08 -9.62
C VAL A 21 -2.10 -0.09 -11.08
N TRP A 22 -2.78 -1.17 -11.48
CA TRP A 22 -3.26 -1.36 -12.85
C TRP A 22 -4.46 -0.48 -13.22
N LEU A 23 -5.16 0.09 -12.22
CA LEU A 23 -6.33 0.90 -12.49
C LEU A 23 -5.90 2.26 -13.05
N LYS A 24 -6.38 2.56 -14.27
CA LYS A 24 -6.22 3.90 -14.85
C LYS A 24 -7.05 4.90 -14.05
N THR A 25 -6.44 6.02 -13.72
CA THR A 25 -7.09 7.10 -12.97
C THR A 25 -8.31 7.61 -13.74
N SER A 26 -9.47 7.38 -13.18
CA SER A 26 -10.65 8.18 -13.48
C SER A 26 -10.72 9.32 -12.44
N ASN A 27 -11.42 10.39 -12.77
CA ASN A 27 -11.58 11.59 -11.93
C ASN A 27 -12.13 11.23 -10.53
N ASN A 28 -11.24 10.79 -9.62
CA ASN A 28 -11.59 10.29 -8.28
C ASN A 28 -11.82 11.41 -7.25
N ARG A 29 -12.02 12.65 -7.68
CA ARG A 29 -12.27 13.81 -6.81
C ARG A 29 -13.51 13.67 -5.90
N ARG A 30 -14.28 12.59 -6.08
CA ARG A 30 -15.53 12.35 -5.32
C ARG A 30 -15.32 11.50 -4.05
N HIS A 31 -14.15 10.90 -3.87
CA HIS A 31 -13.86 10.05 -2.72
C HIS A 31 -13.07 10.83 -1.67
N LYS A 32 -13.48 10.71 -0.41
CA LYS A 32 -12.83 11.38 0.73
C LYS A 32 -11.45 10.80 1.01
N ILE A 33 -11.30 9.49 0.89
CA ILE A 33 -10.05 8.77 1.16
C ILE A 33 -9.65 7.99 -0.09
N ILE A 34 -8.40 8.16 -0.50
CA ILE A 34 -7.79 7.39 -1.59
C ILE A 34 -6.56 6.68 -1.02
N SER A 35 -6.59 5.36 -1.04
CA SER A 35 -5.41 4.55 -0.80
C SER A 35 -4.90 3.94 -2.10
N MET A 36 -3.60 3.68 -2.20
CA MET A 36 -3.00 3.09 -3.39
C MET A 36 -1.94 2.06 -3.04
N SER A 37 -1.91 0.96 -3.80
CA SER A 37 -0.79 0.01 -3.80
C SER A 37 0.41 0.60 -4.55
N VAL A 38 1.61 0.41 -4.01
CA VAL A 38 2.88 0.85 -4.58
C VAL A 38 3.85 -0.33 -4.59
N HIS A 39 4.33 -0.71 -5.77
CA HIS A 39 5.24 -1.86 -5.93
C HIS A 39 6.62 -1.45 -6.46
N SER A 40 6.74 -0.20 -6.92
CA SER A 40 7.96 0.31 -7.54
C SER A 40 8.07 1.83 -7.40
N ALA A 41 9.25 2.38 -7.68
CA ALA A 41 9.45 3.83 -7.73
C ALA A 41 8.53 4.54 -8.74
N LYS A 42 8.17 3.86 -9.83
CA LYS A 42 7.22 4.38 -10.83
C LYS A 42 5.83 4.62 -10.22
N ASP A 43 5.39 3.74 -9.33
CA ASP A 43 4.09 3.85 -8.68
C ASP A 43 4.04 4.99 -7.66
N VAL A 44 5.21 5.36 -7.10
CA VAL A 44 5.33 6.53 -6.20
C VAL A 44 4.82 7.77 -6.91
N ARG A 45 5.27 8.02 -8.15
CA ARG A 45 4.83 9.17 -8.94
C ARG A 45 3.33 9.14 -9.16
N LYS A 46 2.80 8.00 -9.57
CA LYS A 46 1.36 7.83 -9.80
C LYS A 46 0.54 8.14 -8.54
N SER A 47 0.99 7.68 -7.36
CA SER A 47 0.28 7.92 -6.10
C SER A 47 0.22 9.42 -5.73
N ILE A 48 1.26 10.18 -6.07
CA ILE A 48 1.30 11.63 -5.89
C ILE A 48 0.31 12.30 -6.84
N ASP A 49 0.32 11.90 -8.11
CA ASP A 49 -0.54 12.49 -9.15
C ASP A 49 -2.03 12.29 -8.85
N ILE A 50 -2.41 11.16 -8.27
CA ILE A 50 -3.80 10.89 -7.84
C ILE A 50 -4.13 11.48 -6.47
N LYS A 51 -3.16 12.10 -5.78
CA LYS A 51 -3.31 12.65 -4.43
C LYS A 51 -3.77 11.60 -3.41
N ALA A 52 -3.11 10.46 -3.40
CA ALA A 52 -3.38 9.40 -2.43
C ALA A 52 -3.22 9.94 -0.99
N ASN A 53 -4.08 9.50 -0.09
CA ASN A 53 -4.04 9.85 1.34
C ASN A 53 -3.22 8.86 2.14
N ILE A 54 -3.08 7.62 1.65
CA ILE A 54 -2.33 6.54 2.28
C ILE A 54 -1.82 5.60 1.19
N VAL A 55 -0.62 5.07 1.34
CA VAL A 55 -0.05 4.09 0.41
C VAL A 55 0.32 2.79 1.11
N PHE A 56 0.14 1.68 0.39
CA PHE A 56 0.56 0.35 0.79
C PHE A 56 1.74 -0.07 -0.08
N ILE A 57 2.93 -0.18 0.49
CA ILE A 57 4.12 -0.64 -0.23
C ILE A 57 4.24 -2.16 -0.07
N SER A 58 4.26 -2.87 -1.19
CA SER A 58 4.29 -4.34 -1.22
C SER A 58 4.94 -4.90 -2.48
N PRO A 59 5.34 -6.18 -2.49
CA PRO A 59 5.51 -7.05 -1.33
C PRO A 59 6.84 -6.78 -0.61
N VAL A 60 6.81 -6.66 0.71
CA VAL A 60 8.04 -6.41 1.49
C VAL A 60 8.88 -7.68 1.60
N PHE A 61 8.25 -8.79 1.98
CA PHE A 61 8.87 -10.11 2.07
C PHE A 61 8.19 -11.09 1.12
N SER A 62 8.84 -12.21 0.84
CA SER A 62 8.27 -13.28 0.02
C SER A 62 6.98 -13.82 0.64
N THR A 63 6.02 -14.16 -0.21
CA THR A 63 4.75 -14.77 0.20
C THR A 63 4.58 -16.13 -0.48
N SER A 64 3.91 -17.07 0.18
CA SER A 64 3.55 -18.35 -0.41
C SER A 64 2.63 -18.22 -1.64
N SER A 65 1.84 -17.16 -1.68
CA SER A 65 0.92 -16.87 -2.79
C SER A 65 1.60 -16.30 -4.03
N HIS A 66 2.84 -15.81 -3.92
CA HIS A 66 3.57 -15.13 -5.00
C HIS A 66 5.07 -15.45 -4.93
N MET A 67 5.40 -16.74 -4.91
CA MET A 67 6.79 -17.20 -4.80
C MET A 67 7.71 -16.74 -5.93
N ASP A 68 7.14 -16.41 -7.10
CA ASP A 68 7.88 -15.99 -8.30
C ASP A 68 8.13 -14.48 -8.39
N LYS A 69 7.60 -13.68 -7.47
CA LYS A 69 7.83 -12.23 -7.47
C LYS A 69 8.92 -11.86 -6.48
N SER A 70 9.95 -11.17 -6.98
CA SER A 70 10.97 -10.58 -6.12
C SER A 70 10.35 -9.63 -5.10
N CYS A 71 10.59 -9.85 -3.82
CA CYS A 71 10.19 -8.93 -2.77
C CYS A 71 11.12 -7.70 -2.70
N LEU A 72 10.63 -6.62 -2.13
CA LEU A 72 11.39 -5.36 -2.01
C LEU A 72 12.50 -5.44 -0.96
N GLY A 73 12.23 -6.11 0.16
CA GLY A 73 13.09 -6.08 1.33
C GLY A 73 13.03 -4.76 2.10
N VAL A 74 13.61 -4.75 3.28
CA VAL A 74 13.52 -3.62 4.23
C VAL A 74 14.25 -2.37 3.75
N ILE A 75 15.35 -2.53 3.02
CA ILE A 75 16.15 -1.39 2.52
C ILE A 75 15.36 -0.61 1.49
N ARG A 76 14.84 -1.27 0.47
CA ARG A 76 14.02 -0.61 -0.57
C ARG A 76 12.74 -0.04 0.00
N LEU A 77 12.08 -0.76 0.91
CA LEU A 77 10.93 -0.24 1.63
C LEU A 77 11.25 1.10 2.32
N GLY A 78 12.35 1.15 3.09
CA GLY A 78 12.77 2.36 3.79
C GLY A 78 13.06 3.52 2.84
N LEU A 79 13.77 3.27 1.74
CA LEU A 79 14.06 4.29 0.73
C LEU A 79 12.80 4.82 0.05
N MET A 80 11.89 3.94 -0.31
CA MET A 80 10.62 4.34 -0.93
C MET A 80 9.72 5.08 0.06
N ALA A 81 9.64 4.65 1.30
CA ALA A 81 8.82 5.28 2.32
C ALA A 81 9.24 6.73 2.59
N LYS A 82 10.52 7.05 2.51
CA LYS A 82 11.03 8.43 2.65
C LYS A 82 10.54 9.40 1.57
N LEU A 83 10.09 8.89 0.44
CA LEU A 83 9.56 9.72 -0.66
C LEU A 83 8.16 10.26 -0.37
N PHE A 84 7.49 9.73 0.64
CA PHE A 84 6.12 10.09 0.98
C PHE A 84 6.05 11.02 2.19
N LYS A 85 5.13 11.99 2.11
CA LYS A 85 4.69 12.82 3.25
C LYS A 85 3.37 12.35 3.85
N ILE A 86 2.82 11.26 3.33
CA ILE A 86 1.57 10.64 3.76
C ILE A 86 1.86 9.31 4.45
N PRO A 87 0.91 8.76 5.22
CA PRO A 87 1.08 7.47 5.86
C PRO A 87 1.45 6.36 4.87
N VAL A 88 2.46 5.59 5.24
CA VAL A 88 2.96 4.42 4.49
C VAL A 88 2.71 3.18 5.31
N ILE A 89 2.04 2.20 4.73
CA ILE A 89 1.81 0.89 5.31
C ILE A 89 2.64 -0.15 4.56
N ALA A 90 3.45 -0.90 5.29
CA ALA A 90 4.18 -2.03 4.75
C ALA A 90 3.25 -3.25 4.64
N LEU A 91 3.28 -3.95 3.50
CA LEU A 91 2.42 -5.10 3.22
C LEU A 91 3.19 -6.21 2.50
N GLY A 92 2.81 -7.44 2.75
CA GLY A 92 3.27 -8.64 2.03
C GLY A 92 4.36 -9.42 2.76
N GLY A 93 4.05 -10.67 3.05
CA GLY A 93 4.93 -11.64 3.68
C GLY A 93 5.36 -11.30 5.12
N ILE A 94 4.69 -10.34 5.77
CA ILE A 94 4.96 -9.96 7.16
C ILE A 94 4.39 -11.01 8.09
N ASN A 95 5.20 -11.44 9.06
CA ASN A 95 4.85 -12.42 10.07
C ASN A 95 5.55 -12.11 11.39
N ASN A 96 5.27 -12.91 12.42
CA ASN A 96 5.83 -12.71 13.76
C ASN A 96 7.37 -12.80 13.82
N THR A 97 7.98 -13.51 12.86
CA THR A 97 9.44 -13.68 12.82
C THR A 97 10.14 -12.47 12.21
N ASN A 98 9.55 -11.87 11.16
CA ASN A 98 10.22 -10.82 10.39
C ASN A 98 9.71 -9.39 10.69
N ILE A 99 8.61 -9.24 11.41
CA ILE A 99 8.01 -7.94 11.74
C ILE A 99 8.98 -7.01 12.50
N THR A 100 9.87 -7.57 13.29
CA THR A 100 10.89 -6.81 14.04
C THR A 100 11.88 -6.09 13.12
N ARG A 101 12.06 -6.58 11.87
CA ARG A 101 12.93 -5.96 10.87
C ARG A 101 12.35 -4.65 10.31
N LEU A 102 11.07 -4.38 10.55
CA LEU A 102 10.41 -3.14 10.14
C LEU A 102 10.61 -2.01 11.15
N ARG A 103 11.18 -2.32 12.31
CA ARG A 103 11.43 -1.35 13.37
C ARG A 103 12.37 -0.23 12.86
N ASN A 104 12.10 1.00 13.25
CA ASN A 104 12.88 2.19 12.85
C ASN A 104 12.79 2.58 11.37
N LEU A 105 11.93 1.96 10.57
CA LEU A 105 11.64 2.44 9.22
C LEU A 105 10.63 3.61 9.26
N PRO A 106 10.69 4.52 8.28
CA PRO A 106 9.77 5.67 8.20
C PRO A 106 8.39 5.26 7.67
N ILE A 107 7.77 4.26 8.30
CA ILE A 107 6.45 3.74 7.98
C ILE A 107 5.48 4.02 9.13
N SER A 108 4.20 4.13 8.82
CA SER A 108 3.13 4.38 9.80
C SER A 108 2.56 3.10 10.39
N GLY A 109 2.80 1.97 9.75
CA GLY A 109 2.33 0.67 10.20
C GLY A 109 2.60 -0.44 9.21
N CYS A 110 2.11 -1.63 9.54
CA CYS A 110 2.17 -2.78 8.66
C CYS A 110 0.84 -3.53 8.63
N ALA A 111 0.62 -4.27 7.56
CA ALA A 111 -0.52 -5.14 7.37
C ALA A 111 -0.05 -6.52 6.88
N GLY A 112 -0.75 -7.56 7.28
CA GLY A 112 -0.45 -8.93 6.88
C GLY A 112 -1.62 -9.84 7.18
N ILE A 113 -1.71 -10.94 6.47
CA ILE A 113 -2.75 -11.93 6.67
C ILE A 113 -2.32 -12.88 7.80
N ASP A 114 -1.09 -13.36 7.75
CA ASP A 114 -0.59 -14.41 8.65
C ASP A 114 -0.19 -13.90 10.04
N VAL A 115 -0.05 -12.60 10.22
CA VAL A 115 0.35 -11.97 11.50
C VAL A 115 -0.78 -12.03 12.53
N PHE A 116 -2.03 -12.07 12.07
CA PHE A 116 -3.21 -11.97 12.92
C PHE A 116 -3.97 -13.30 13.04
N LEU A 117 -3.43 -14.34 12.47
CA LEU A 117 -3.90 -15.70 12.61
C LEU A 117 -3.08 -16.45 13.65
#